data_a3e845ac9b4126b6415ef355189af640
#
_entry.id   a3e845ac9b4126b6415ef355189af640
#
_cell.length_a   1.000
_cell.length_b   1.000
_cell.length_c   1.000
_cell.angle_alpha   90.00
_cell.angle_beta   90.00
_cell.angle_gamma   90.00
#
_symmetry.space_group_name_H-M   'P 1'
#
loop_
_entity.id
_entity.type
_entity.pdbx_description
1 polymer ?
#
loop_
_entity_poly.entity_id
_entity_poly.type
_entity_poly.pdbx_seq_one_letter_code
_entity_poly.pdbx_strand_id
1 'polypeptide(L)'
;MELYEKYFVIKEILTPACHASTIYKKKNGEILTAWFGGSREGADDVGIFLSRKSEGTDFQIAEKMAGGQEPHWNPVLFSTNDQKIFLFYKKGRKIAHWRTYIRISRDGGRTFGEEQELVAGDIGGRGPVRNKPIQLQNGRILCPASVEGKEWKAFVDISENNGESFVRSN
;
A
#
# COMPACT_ATOMS: atom_id res chain seq x y z
N MET A 1 -2.65 -15.41 30.37
CA MET A 1 -1.71 -14.42 29.80
C MET A 1 -1.48 -14.85 28.36
N GLU A 2 -2.00 -14.10 27.39
CA GLU A 2 -1.77 -14.42 25.98
C GLU A 2 -0.30 -14.20 25.64
N LEU A 3 0.32 -15.16 24.97
CA LEU A 3 1.70 -15.07 24.50
C LEU A 3 1.73 -14.23 23.23
N TYR A 4 2.35 -13.06 23.30
CA TYR A 4 2.60 -12.23 22.11
C TYR A 4 3.92 -12.66 21.48
N GLU A 5 3.86 -13.18 20.25
CA GLU A 5 5.06 -13.45 19.46
C GLU A 5 5.61 -12.17 18.86
N LYS A 6 6.93 -11.97 18.93
CA LYS A 6 7.65 -10.87 18.32
C LYS A 6 8.77 -11.40 17.45
N TYR A 7 8.72 -11.12 16.17
CA TYR A 7 9.76 -11.50 15.20
C TYR A 7 9.89 -10.51 14.06
N PHE A 8 11.01 -10.54 13.37
CA PHE A 8 11.23 -9.74 12.17
C PHE A 8 10.57 -10.39 10.95
N VAL A 9 10.01 -9.56 10.07
CA VAL A 9 9.44 -10.01 8.78
C VAL A 9 10.54 -10.48 7.83
N ILE A 10 11.68 -9.80 7.84
CA ILE A 10 12.86 -10.14 7.03
C ILE A 10 13.97 -10.62 7.95
N LYS A 11 14.53 -11.79 7.65
CA LYS A 11 15.66 -12.36 8.39
C LYS A 11 17.01 -11.82 7.90
N GLU A 12 17.09 -11.50 6.61
CA GLU A 12 18.26 -10.93 5.95
C GLU A 12 18.01 -9.49 5.55
N ILE A 13 19.03 -8.66 5.62
CA ILE A 13 18.94 -7.25 5.22
C ILE A 13 18.84 -7.18 3.70
N LEU A 14 17.64 -6.91 3.19
CA LEU A 14 17.39 -6.75 1.73
C LEU A 14 17.82 -5.36 1.24
N THR A 15 17.68 -4.35 2.09
CA THR A 15 18.00 -2.95 1.78
C THR A 15 18.58 -2.28 3.01
N PRO A 16 19.55 -1.36 2.88
CA PRO A 16 20.15 -0.64 4.01
C PRO A 16 19.14 0.12 4.87
N ALA A 17 18.06 0.62 4.25
CA ALA A 17 16.98 1.33 4.94
C ALA A 17 15.62 0.78 4.52
N CYS A 18 14.69 0.67 5.48
CA CYS A 18 13.30 0.32 5.21
C CYS A 18 12.37 1.05 6.19
N HIS A 19 11.16 1.40 5.71
CA HIS A 19 10.21 2.18 6.50
C HIS A 19 8.74 1.95 6.09
N ALA A 20 7.81 2.54 6.86
CA ALA A 20 6.37 2.61 6.58
C ALA A 20 5.72 1.25 6.25
N SER A 21 5.88 0.28 7.14
CA SER A 21 5.24 -1.02 6.96
C SER A 21 3.72 -0.96 7.11
N THR A 22 3.03 -1.80 6.35
CA THR A 22 1.60 -2.07 6.43
C THR A 22 1.38 -3.57 6.53
N ILE A 23 0.31 -3.99 7.20
CA ILE A 23 -0.03 -5.40 7.42
C ILE A 23 -1.50 -5.65 7.08
N TYR A 24 -1.78 -6.81 6.50
CA TYR A 24 -3.13 -7.33 6.31
C TYR A 24 -3.17 -8.80 6.70
N LYS A 25 -4.06 -9.15 7.65
CA LYS A 25 -4.32 -10.54 8.05
C LYS A 25 -5.60 -11.02 7.39
N LYS A 26 -5.51 -12.09 6.64
CA LYS A 26 -6.64 -12.76 5.98
C LYS A 26 -7.47 -13.56 7.00
N LYS A 27 -8.71 -13.89 6.64
CA LYS A 27 -9.59 -14.70 7.49
C LYS A 27 -9.03 -16.11 7.76
N ASN A 28 -8.25 -16.65 6.83
CA ASN A 28 -7.61 -17.97 6.96
C ASN A 28 -6.27 -17.91 7.75
N GLY A 29 -5.98 -16.83 8.45
CA GLY A 29 -4.77 -16.66 9.26
C GLY A 29 -3.53 -16.19 8.50
N GLU A 30 -3.53 -16.26 7.18
CA GLU A 30 -2.42 -15.78 6.34
C GLU A 30 -2.21 -14.27 6.47
N ILE A 31 -0.96 -13.85 6.52
CA ILE A 31 -0.55 -12.45 6.71
C ILE A 31 0.22 -11.97 5.48
N LEU A 32 -0.16 -10.80 4.97
CA LEU A 32 0.61 -10.04 4.02
C LEU A 32 1.18 -8.80 4.72
N THR A 33 2.43 -8.48 4.43
CA THR A 33 3.05 -7.24 4.89
C THR A 33 3.81 -6.59 3.75
N ALA A 34 3.76 -5.27 3.67
CA ALA A 34 4.49 -4.50 2.67
C ALA A 34 5.18 -3.31 3.33
N TRP A 35 6.28 -2.85 2.73
CA TRP A 35 7.08 -1.70 3.18
C TRP A 35 7.82 -1.10 1.99
N PHE A 36 8.39 0.09 2.17
CA PHE A 36 9.37 0.58 1.22
C PHE A 36 10.80 0.38 1.74
N GLY A 37 11.76 0.22 0.83
CA GLY A 37 13.16 0.08 1.17
C GLY A 37 14.08 0.43 0.01
N GLY A 38 15.30 0.82 0.35
CA GLY A 38 16.34 1.23 -0.60
C GLY A 38 17.63 1.59 0.12
N SER A 39 18.54 2.28 -0.56
CA SER A 39 19.82 2.73 0.03
C SER A 39 19.62 3.70 1.20
N ARG A 40 18.64 4.59 1.09
CA ARG A 40 18.15 5.50 2.13
C ARG A 40 16.75 5.99 1.76
N GLU A 41 16.01 6.50 2.73
CA GLU A 41 14.72 7.13 2.48
C GLU A 41 14.84 8.27 1.45
N GLY A 42 13.96 8.26 0.45
CA GLY A 42 13.92 9.25 -0.63
C GLY A 42 14.96 9.09 -1.73
N ALA A 43 15.78 8.04 -1.69
CA ALA A 43 16.66 7.71 -2.80
C ALA A 43 15.88 7.14 -3.99
N ASP A 44 16.43 7.31 -5.19
CA ASP A 44 15.78 6.86 -6.44
C ASP A 44 15.64 5.33 -6.55
N ASP A 45 16.44 4.57 -5.80
CA ASP A 45 16.41 3.11 -5.73
C ASP A 45 15.33 2.55 -4.77
N VAL A 46 14.65 3.44 -4.01
CA VAL A 46 13.59 3.02 -3.09
C VAL A 46 12.45 2.37 -3.86
N GLY A 47 12.12 1.16 -3.46
CA GLY A 47 11.03 0.38 -4.03
C GLY A 47 10.06 -0.13 -2.96
N ILE A 48 8.97 -0.73 -3.41
CA ILE A 48 7.97 -1.38 -2.56
C ILE A 48 8.26 -2.88 -2.52
N PHE A 49 8.28 -3.43 -1.31
CA PHE A 49 8.45 -4.85 -1.05
C PHE A 49 7.22 -5.42 -0.36
N LEU A 50 6.97 -6.71 -0.59
CA LEU A 50 5.89 -7.46 0.03
C LEU A 50 6.36 -8.85 0.43
N SER A 51 5.98 -9.30 1.60
CA SER A 51 6.17 -10.67 2.06
C SER A 51 4.88 -11.26 2.59
N ARG A 52 4.81 -12.59 2.58
CA ARG A 52 3.65 -13.37 3.00
C ARG A 52 4.05 -14.38 4.06
N LYS A 53 3.12 -14.67 4.97
CA LYS A 53 3.28 -15.71 5.99
C LYS A 53 1.98 -16.50 6.10
N SER A 54 2.07 -17.81 5.97
CA SER A 54 0.98 -18.72 6.33
C SER A 54 1.02 -19.04 7.83
N GLU A 55 -0.08 -19.48 8.39
CA GLU A 55 -0.13 -19.91 9.78
C GLU A 55 0.87 -21.04 10.05
N GLY A 56 1.60 -20.95 11.15
CA GLY A 56 2.64 -21.91 11.52
C GLY A 56 3.92 -21.89 10.71
N THR A 57 4.09 -20.96 9.76
CA THR A 57 5.30 -20.81 8.95
C THR A 57 6.05 -19.50 9.22
N ASP A 58 7.25 -19.37 8.73
CA ASP A 58 7.96 -18.09 8.65
C ASP A 58 7.44 -17.21 7.48
N PHE A 59 7.80 -15.93 7.50
CA PHE A 59 7.61 -15.07 6.34
C PHE A 59 8.43 -15.57 5.14
N GLN A 60 7.82 -15.55 3.98
CA GLN A 60 8.47 -15.88 2.71
C GLN A 60 9.51 -14.80 2.35
N ILE A 61 10.40 -15.14 1.42
CA ILE A 61 11.31 -14.16 0.83
C ILE A 61 10.49 -13.01 0.23
N ALA A 62 10.90 -11.79 0.53
CA ALA A 62 10.18 -10.62 0.06
C ALA A 62 10.31 -10.45 -1.45
N GLU A 63 9.19 -10.12 -2.09
CA GLU A 63 9.12 -9.77 -3.51
C GLU A 63 9.17 -8.25 -3.67
N LYS A 64 9.90 -7.77 -4.67
CA LYS A 64 9.87 -6.36 -5.08
C LYS A 64 8.64 -6.11 -5.94
N MET A 65 7.67 -5.38 -5.39
CA MET A 65 6.39 -5.09 -6.04
C MET A 65 6.45 -3.89 -6.98
N ALA A 66 7.28 -2.91 -6.66
CA ALA A 66 7.50 -1.72 -7.47
C ALA A 66 8.90 -1.17 -7.24
N GLY A 67 9.42 -0.47 -8.23
CA GLY A 67 10.71 0.21 -8.18
C GLY A 67 11.02 0.84 -9.53
N GLY A 68 12.03 1.70 -9.58
CA GLY A 68 12.39 2.41 -10.80
C GLY A 68 13.48 3.43 -10.53
N GLN A 69 13.40 4.57 -11.20
CA GLN A 69 14.37 5.67 -11.11
C GLN A 69 13.80 6.89 -10.34
N GLU A 70 12.80 6.64 -9.51
CA GLU A 70 12.22 7.63 -8.59
C GLU A 70 11.77 6.96 -7.29
N PRO A 71 11.79 7.68 -6.15
CA PRO A 71 11.43 7.11 -4.87
C PRO A 71 9.98 6.61 -4.81
N HIS A 72 9.78 5.45 -4.18
CA HIS A 72 8.48 4.89 -3.87
C HIS A 72 8.22 5.00 -2.36
N TRP A 73 6.95 5.22 -1.97
CA TRP A 73 6.61 5.58 -0.60
C TRP A 73 5.35 4.89 -0.11
N ASN A 74 5.27 4.69 1.20
CA ASN A 74 4.08 4.46 1.99
C ASN A 74 3.10 3.45 1.38
N PRO A 75 3.46 2.16 1.27
CA PRO A 75 2.53 1.15 0.84
C PRO A 75 1.37 1.02 1.83
N VAL A 76 0.17 0.83 1.30
CA VAL A 76 -1.04 0.54 2.09
C VAL A 76 -1.73 -0.69 1.52
N LEU A 77 -1.84 -1.74 2.33
CA LEU A 77 -2.63 -2.93 2.02
C LEU A 77 -4.06 -2.77 2.53
N PHE A 78 -5.00 -3.04 1.64
CA PHE A 78 -6.44 -3.02 1.94
C PHE A 78 -7.12 -4.18 1.21
N SER A 79 -8.16 -4.77 1.81
CA SER A 79 -8.97 -5.81 1.16
C SER A 79 -10.44 -5.43 1.18
N THR A 80 -11.10 -5.68 0.07
CA THR A 80 -12.55 -5.57 -0.07
C THR A 80 -13.27 -6.81 0.46
N ASN A 81 -14.59 -6.71 0.61
CA ASN A 81 -15.45 -7.80 1.08
C ASN A 81 -15.42 -9.02 0.13
N ASP A 82 -15.24 -8.80 -1.18
CA ASP A 82 -15.06 -9.83 -2.19
C ASP A 82 -13.60 -10.33 -2.31
N GLN A 83 -12.76 -10.00 -1.32
CA GLN A 83 -11.38 -10.48 -1.17
C GLN A 83 -10.38 -10.01 -2.24
N LYS A 84 -10.69 -8.97 -3.01
CA LYS A 84 -9.65 -8.26 -3.77
C LYS A 84 -8.69 -7.60 -2.78
N ILE A 85 -7.40 -7.70 -3.04
CA ILE A 85 -6.38 -7.02 -2.23
C ILE A 85 -5.75 -5.92 -3.05
N PHE A 86 -5.77 -4.73 -2.51
CA PHE A 86 -5.19 -3.52 -3.08
C PHE A 86 -3.86 -3.23 -2.39
N LEU A 87 -2.84 -2.96 -3.17
CA LEU A 87 -1.57 -2.42 -2.74
C LEU A 87 -1.42 -1.01 -3.32
N PHE A 88 -1.70 0.00 -2.50
CA PHE A 88 -1.50 1.40 -2.85
C PHE A 88 -0.07 1.82 -2.48
N TYR A 89 0.53 2.73 -3.22
CA TYR A 89 1.79 3.38 -2.90
C TYR A 89 1.97 4.68 -3.67
N LYS A 90 2.92 5.50 -3.25
CA LYS A 90 3.22 6.78 -3.88
C LYS A 90 4.53 6.68 -4.66
N LYS A 91 4.65 7.50 -5.71
CA LYS A 91 5.89 7.75 -6.43
C LYS A 91 6.14 9.25 -6.56
N GLY A 92 7.38 9.65 -6.49
CA GLY A 92 7.81 11.02 -6.69
C GLY A 92 8.77 11.54 -5.64
N ARG A 93 9.58 12.55 -6.00
CA ARG A 93 10.63 13.12 -5.13
C ARG A 93 10.10 14.15 -4.12
N LYS A 94 8.95 14.77 -4.39
CA LYS A 94 8.34 15.79 -3.53
C LYS A 94 6.92 15.40 -3.21
N ILE A 95 6.52 15.51 -1.95
CA ILE A 95 5.17 15.15 -1.46
C ILE A 95 4.08 15.84 -2.30
N ALA A 96 4.21 17.13 -2.56
CA ALA A 96 3.26 17.89 -3.37
C ALA A 96 3.12 17.40 -4.83
N HIS A 97 4.04 16.56 -5.29
CA HIS A 97 4.05 16.00 -6.64
C HIS A 97 3.88 14.48 -6.66
N TRP A 98 3.55 13.88 -5.54
CA TRP A 98 3.33 12.44 -5.49
C TRP A 98 2.16 12.03 -6.37
N ARG A 99 2.38 11.00 -7.16
CA ARG A 99 1.34 10.26 -7.87
C ARG A 99 1.06 8.98 -7.11
N THR A 100 -0.21 8.61 -7.07
CA THR A 100 -0.63 7.38 -6.38
C THR A 100 -0.78 6.27 -7.38
N TYR A 101 -0.17 5.14 -7.06
CA TYR A 101 -0.24 3.92 -7.84
C TYR A 101 -0.94 2.82 -7.06
N ILE A 102 -1.48 1.86 -7.80
CA ILE A 102 -2.23 0.74 -7.28
C ILE A 102 -1.87 -0.52 -8.06
N ARG A 103 -1.73 -1.62 -7.34
CA ARG A 103 -1.78 -2.99 -7.88
C ARG A 103 -2.89 -3.76 -7.20
N ILE A 104 -3.59 -4.59 -7.94
CA ILE A 104 -4.75 -5.34 -7.45
C ILE A 104 -4.46 -6.84 -7.58
N SER A 105 -4.64 -7.55 -6.47
CA SER A 105 -4.69 -9.01 -6.45
C SER A 105 -6.14 -9.48 -6.44
N ARG A 106 -6.44 -10.48 -7.27
CA ARG A 106 -7.76 -11.13 -7.36
C ARG A 106 -7.71 -12.60 -6.89
N ASP A 107 -6.56 -13.05 -6.43
CA ASP A 107 -6.30 -14.42 -5.99
C ASP A 107 -5.86 -14.53 -4.52
N GLY A 108 -6.29 -13.54 -3.73
CA GLY A 108 -5.98 -13.48 -2.30
C GLY A 108 -4.55 -13.07 -1.97
N GLY A 109 -3.88 -12.32 -2.84
CA GLY A 109 -2.54 -11.80 -2.61
C GLY A 109 -1.42 -12.71 -3.08
N ARG A 110 -1.71 -13.75 -3.86
CA ARG A 110 -0.68 -14.61 -4.46
C ARG A 110 0.04 -13.90 -5.59
N THR A 111 -0.74 -13.29 -6.49
CA THR A 111 -0.23 -12.45 -7.57
C THR A 111 -0.89 -11.08 -7.54
N PHE A 112 -0.21 -10.09 -8.09
CA PHE A 112 -0.73 -8.75 -8.26
C PHE A 112 -0.64 -8.38 -9.74
N GLY A 113 -1.72 -7.76 -10.25
CA GLY A 113 -1.80 -7.26 -11.62
C GLY A 113 -0.79 -6.13 -11.88
N GLU A 114 -0.83 -5.64 -13.11
CA GLU A 114 0.00 -4.52 -13.53
C GLU A 114 -0.24 -3.27 -12.69
N GLU A 115 0.80 -2.46 -12.59
CA GLU A 115 0.76 -1.17 -11.93
C GLU A 115 -0.05 -0.18 -12.76
N GLN A 116 -0.92 0.57 -12.09
CA GLN A 116 -1.70 1.65 -12.72
C GLN A 116 -1.81 2.85 -11.79
N GLU A 117 -1.93 4.04 -12.35
CA GLU A 117 -2.24 5.23 -11.55
C GLU A 117 -3.64 5.11 -10.95
N LEU A 118 -3.81 5.51 -9.70
CA LEU A 118 -5.13 5.52 -9.04
C LEU A 118 -6.11 6.44 -9.77
N VAL A 119 -5.62 7.60 -10.17
CA VAL A 119 -6.31 8.56 -11.04
C VAL A 119 -5.30 9.08 -12.05
N ALA A 120 -5.51 8.75 -13.31
CA ALA A 120 -4.58 9.07 -14.38
C ALA A 120 -4.24 10.57 -14.43
N GLY A 121 -2.96 10.90 -14.38
CA GLY A 121 -2.44 12.26 -14.49
C GLY A 121 -2.68 13.14 -13.25
N ASP A 122 -3.30 12.64 -12.18
CA ASP A 122 -3.52 13.42 -10.97
C ASP A 122 -2.26 13.43 -10.09
N ILE A 123 -1.94 14.59 -9.53
CA ILE A 123 -0.74 14.84 -8.75
C ILE A 123 -1.14 15.42 -7.39
N GLY A 124 -0.40 15.05 -6.35
CA GLY A 124 -0.44 15.77 -5.09
C GLY A 124 -1.47 15.28 -4.09
N GLY A 125 -1.68 13.98 -3.96
CA GLY A 125 -2.30 13.52 -2.74
C GLY A 125 -3.51 12.61 -2.83
N ARG A 126 -3.81 12.02 -3.98
CA ARG A 126 -4.92 11.05 -4.10
C ARG A 126 -4.63 9.76 -3.33
N GLY A 127 -5.69 9.11 -2.85
CA GLY A 127 -5.61 7.82 -2.17
C GLY A 127 -4.85 7.81 -0.84
N PRO A 128 -4.76 6.64 -0.18
CA PRO A 128 -4.20 6.53 1.16
C PRO A 128 -2.69 6.71 1.18
N VAL A 129 -2.17 7.30 2.26
CA VAL A 129 -0.74 7.44 2.54
C VAL A 129 -0.30 6.52 3.68
N ARG A 130 -1.11 6.40 4.72
CA ARG A 130 -0.83 5.63 5.93
C ARG A 130 -2.07 4.93 6.47
N ASN A 131 -3.17 5.66 6.57
CA ASN A 131 -4.42 5.13 7.09
C ASN A 131 -5.09 4.24 6.03
N LYS A 132 -5.62 3.11 6.47
CA LYS A 132 -6.24 2.15 5.56
C LYS A 132 -7.59 2.68 5.06
N PRO A 133 -7.93 2.39 3.79
CA PRO A 133 -9.30 2.49 3.31
C PRO A 133 -10.26 1.65 4.14
N ILE A 134 -11.53 2.00 4.08
CA ILE A 134 -12.63 1.18 4.59
C ILE A 134 -13.61 0.90 3.47
N GLN A 135 -14.29 -0.24 3.54
CA GLN A 135 -15.44 -0.53 2.69
C GLN A 135 -16.71 -0.49 3.52
N LEU A 136 -17.67 0.30 3.08
CA LEU A 136 -18.99 0.42 3.70
C LEU A 136 -19.88 -0.77 3.35
N GLN A 137 -20.99 -0.94 4.08
CA GLN A 137 -21.96 -2.01 3.81
C GLN A 137 -22.60 -1.92 2.42
N ASN A 138 -22.74 -0.71 1.87
CA ASN A 138 -23.22 -0.47 0.51
C ASN A 138 -22.18 -0.70 -0.59
N GLY A 139 -20.98 -1.21 -0.23
CA GLY A 139 -19.91 -1.52 -1.18
C GLY A 139 -18.96 -0.37 -1.51
N ARG A 140 -19.27 0.87 -1.11
CA ARG A 140 -18.37 2.02 -1.31
C ARG A 140 -17.04 1.82 -0.62
N ILE A 141 -15.95 2.19 -1.28
CA ILE A 141 -14.62 2.23 -0.67
C ILE A 141 -14.27 3.69 -0.39
N LEU A 142 -13.88 3.98 0.85
CA LEU A 142 -13.44 5.30 1.27
C LEU A 142 -11.96 5.27 1.58
N CYS A 143 -11.16 6.06 0.85
CA CYS A 143 -9.72 6.19 1.05
C CYS A 143 -9.43 7.56 1.66
N PRO A 144 -8.92 7.64 2.90
CA PRO A 144 -8.50 8.92 3.48
C PRO A 144 -7.30 9.47 2.70
N ALA A 145 -7.35 10.74 2.40
CA ALA A 145 -6.35 11.43 1.61
C ALA A 145 -6.14 12.87 2.09
N SER A 146 -5.05 13.50 1.67
CA SER A 146 -4.76 14.90 1.97
C SER A 146 -3.95 15.53 0.83
N VAL A 147 -4.17 16.80 0.61
CA VAL A 147 -3.29 17.66 -0.18
C VAL A 147 -2.37 18.41 0.78
N GLU A 148 -1.07 18.33 0.53
CA GLU A 148 -0.04 19.01 1.30
C GLU A 148 0.66 20.02 0.40
N GLY A 149 0.25 21.28 0.49
CA GLY A 149 0.80 22.36 -0.30
C GLY A 149 0.84 23.64 0.53
N LYS A 150 0.51 24.76 -0.11
CA LYS A 150 0.38 26.05 0.57
C LYS A 150 -0.71 26.02 1.65
N GLU A 151 -1.78 25.29 1.40
CA GLU A 151 -2.82 24.93 2.36
C GLU A 151 -2.91 23.41 2.45
N TRP A 152 -3.11 22.91 3.67
CA TRP A 152 -3.31 21.48 3.93
C TRP A 152 -4.81 21.20 4.01
N LYS A 153 -5.30 20.30 3.19
CA LYS A 153 -6.71 19.92 3.15
C LYS A 153 -6.86 18.41 3.18
N ALA A 154 -7.60 17.91 4.16
CA ALA A 154 -8.01 16.51 4.20
C ALA A 154 -9.26 16.32 3.33
N PHE A 155 -9.34 15.16 2.67
CA PHE A 155 -10.48 14.74 1.88
C PHE A 155 -10.60 13.22 1.85
N VAL A 156 -11.58 12.70 1.17
CA VAL A 156 -11.77 11.26 0.96
C VAL A 156 -11.86 11.00 -0.54
N ASP A 157 -11.08 10.03 -1.02
CA ASP A 157 -11.32 9.42 -2.32
C ASP A 157 -12.35 8.32 -2.19
N ILE A 158 -13.40 8.36 -3.00
CA ILE A 158 -14.56 7.48 -2.94
C ILE A 158 -14.61 6.64 -4.21
N SER A 159 -14.70 5.33 -4.06
CA SER A 159 -15.03 4.42 -5.14
C SER A 159 -16.44 3.85 -4.94
N GLU A 160 -17.28 4.00 -5.96
CA GLU A 160 -18.63 3.45 -6.04
C GLU A 160 -18.66 2.08 -6.75
N ASN A 161 -17.58 1.69 -7.41
CA ASN A 161 -17.48 0.54 -8.31
C ASN A 161 -16.38 -0.44 -7.87
N ASN A 162 -16.29 -0.65 -6.56
CA ASN A 162 -15.40 -1.66 -5.96
C ASN A 162 -13.91 -1.48 -6.33
N GLY A 163 -13.45 -0.22 -6.40
CA GLY A 163 -12.04 0.15 -6.60
C GLY A 163 -11.61 0.29 -8.06
N GLU A 164 -12.53 0.29 -9.02
CA GLU A 164 -12.19 0.49 -10.45
C GLU A 164 -11.91 1.95 -10.78
N SER A 165 -12.56 2.87 -10.08
CA SER A 165 -12.30 4.31 -10.18
C SER A 165 -12.54 5.01 -8.86
N PHE A 166 -11.93 6.19 -8.69
CA PHE A 166 -12.00 6.98 -7.48
C PHE A 166 -12.31 8.46 -7.79
N VAL A 167 -13.26 9.01 -7.07
CA VAL A 167 -13.68 10.41 -7.15
C VAL A 167 -13.38 11.09 -5.82
N ARG A 168 -12.82 12.28 -5.86
CA ARG A 168 -12.54 13.08 -4.68
C ARG A 168 -13.82 13.61 -4.07
N SER A 169 -13.95 13.54 -2.74
CA SER A 169 -15.01 14.25 -2.01
C SER A 169 -14.84 15.78 -2.14
N ASN A 170 -15.93 16.48 -2.07
CA ASN A 170 -15.95 17.95 -2.01
C ASN A 170 -15.41 18.46 -0.67
#